data_6f44431fdc1769a4edaca968e5994792
#
_entry.id   6f44431fdc1769a4edaca968e5994792
#
_cell.length_a   1.000
_cell.length_b   1.000
_cell.length_c   1.000
_cell.angle_alpha   90.00
_cell.angle_beta   90.00
_cell.angle_gamma   90.00
#
_symmetry.space_group_name_H-M   'P 1'
#
loop_
_entity.id
_entity.type
_entity.pdbx_description
1 polymer ?
#
loop_
_entity_poly.entity_id
_entity_poly.type
_entity_poly.pdbx_seq_one_letter_code
_entity_poly.pdbx_strand_id
1 'polypeptide(L)'
;FKFAPQRGWGGDFGADQLRFEDHAGAGLSGTGNVIVANEGWYLLYLDATEKVLETYTPDVYLIGNTAGSWNVEAANLFSVPASKDGEFVSPAFVAEDEIRVCVHPKESVDWWRMEFIVLDGKIDYRGNGPDQARVKGQAGQRLYLNFTNGTGSVK
;
A
#
# COMPACT_ATOMS: atom_id res chain seq x y z
N PHE A 1 -5.51 14.40 9.44
CA PHE A 1 -4.09 14.35 9.07
C PHE A 1 -3.72 15.45 8.06
N LYS A 2 -2.43 15.63 7.82
CA LYS A 2 -1.84 16.46 6.77
C LYS A 2 -0.67 15.73 6.14
N PHE A 3 -0.22 16.23 5.01
CA PHE A 3 0.99 15.74 4.35
C PHE A 3 2.15 16.70 4.60
N ALA A 4 3.33 16.15 4.86
CA ALA A 4 4.56 16.90 4.99
C ALA A 4 5.62 16.34 4.03
N PRO A 5 6.27 17.18 3.23
CA PRO A 5 7.29 16.73 2.27
C PRO A 5 8.61 16.35 2.97
N GLN A 6 8.70 16.63 4.29
CA GLN A 6 9.89 16.39 5.10
C GLN A 6 9.51 16.02 6.53
N ARG A 7 10.43 15.43 7.28
CA ARG A 7 10.27 15.18 8.72
C ARG A 7 10.41 16.48 9.51
N GLY A 8 9.33 17.24 9.63
CA GLY A 8 9.27 18.51 10.34
C GLY A 8 8.21 19.42 9.77
N TRP A 9 7.95 20.51 10.47
CA TRP A 9 7.00 21.53 10.02
C TRP A 9 7.63 22.41 8.94
N GLY A 10 6.81 22.85 8.01
CA GLY A 10 7.18 23.70 6.87
C GLY A 10 6.90 23.03 5.53
N GLY A 11 6.12 23.69 4.69
CA GLY A 11 5.65 23.18 3.43
C GLY A 11 4.60 22.07 3.55
N ASP A 12 4.06 21.84 4.76
CA ASP A 12 2.94 20.92 4.98
C ASP A 12 1.68 21.46 4.30
N PHE A 13 0.85 20.55 3.83
CA PHE A 13 -0.41 20.87 3.18
C PHE A 13 -1.51 19.88 3.59
N GLY A 14 -2.72 20.35 3.55
CA GLY A 14 -3.90 19.59 3.99
C GLY A 14 -5.11 19.86 3.14
N ALA A 15 -6.29 19.72 3.72
CA ALA A 15 -7.56 19.72 3.02
C ALA A 15 -7.81 20.95 2.14
N ASP A 16 -7.42 22.16 2.60
CA ASP A 16 -7.66 23.41 1.85
C ASP A 16 -6.88 23.48 0.52
N GLN A 17 -5.87 22.65 0.37
CA GLN A 17 -4.96 22.66 -0.78
C GLN A 17 -5.13 21.41 -1.65
N LEU A 18 -6.09 20.54 -1.30
CA LEU A 18 -6.32 19.26 -1.97
C LEU A 18 -7.70 19.22 -2.61
N ARG A 19 -7.75 18.66 -3.81
CA ARG A 19 -8.97 18.11 -4.39
C ARG A 19 -9.11 16.65 -3.95
N PHE A 20 -10.30 16.26 -3.54
CA PHE A 20 -10.58 14.89 -3.12
C PHE A 20 -11.31 14.11 -4.21
N GLU A 21 -10.87 12.88 -4.43
CA GLU A 21 -11.56 11.88 -5.23
C GLU A 21 -11.74 10.61 -4.38
N ASP A 22 -12.95 10.41 -3.88
CA ASP A 22 -13.23 9.33 -2.94
C ASP A 22 -13.90 8.15 -3.66
N HIS A 23 -13.08 7.18 -4.08
CA HIS A 23 -13.53 5.98 -4.79
C HIS A 23 -13.92 4.83 -3.84
N ALA A 24 -13.58 4.94 -2.55
CA ALA A 24 -13.79 3.89 -1.56
C ALA A 24 -14.81 4.25 -0.47
N GLY A 25 -15.42 5.45 -0.55
CA GLY A 25 -16.40 5.88 0.43
C GLY A 25 -15.82 6.23 1.80
N ALA A 26 -14.57 6.71 1.85
CA ALA A 26 -13.91 7.12 3.08
C ALA A 26 -14.54 8.38 3.73
N GLY A 27 -15.28 9.16 2.94
CA GLY A 27 -15.90 10.41 3.40
C GLY A 27 -14.86 11.50 3.66
N LEU A 28 -13.99 11.76 2.67
CA LEU A 28 -12.95 12.78 2.77
C LEU A 28 -13.53 14.18 2.88
N SER A 29 -13.05 14.95 3.84
CA SER A 29 -13.46 16.33 4.08
C SER A 29 -12.39 17.10 4.88
N GLY A 30 -12.69 18.34 5.24
CA GLY A 30 -11.92 19.13 6.18
C GLY A 30 -11.55 20.52 5.69
N THR A 31 -11.04 21.30 6.62
CA THR A 31 -10.37 22.59 6.41
C THR A 31 -9.06 22.53 7.19
N GLY A 32 -7.93 22.73 6.55
CA GLY A 32 -6.63 22.53 7.16
C GLY A 32 -6.24 21.06 7.28
N ASN A 33 -6.80 20.30 8.20
CA ASN A 33 -6.60 18.85 8.28
C ASN A 33 -7.56 18.09 7.36
N VAL A 34 -7.06 17.01 6.76
CA VAL A 34 -7.90 16.02 6.09
C VAL A 34 -8.60 15.16 7.16
N ILE A 35 -9.90 15.01 7.02
CA ILE A 35 -10.75 14.18 7.87
C ILE A 35 -11.23 12.98 7.04
N VAL A 36 -11.22 11.82 7.63
CA VAL A 36 -11.82 10.59 7.14
C VAL A 36 -13.04 10.32 8.03
N ALA A 37 -14.24 10.37 7.48
CA ALA A 37 -15.46 10.25 8.26
C ALA A 37 -15.84 8.80 8.58
N ASN A 38 -15.55 7.89 7.65
CA ASN A 38 -15.89 6.48 7.79
C ASN A 38 -14.66 5.68 8.19
N GLU A 39 -14.77 4.90 9.27
CA GLU A 39 -13.71 4.01 9.71
C GLU A 39 -13.50 2.86 8.71
N GLY A 40 -12.25 2.50 8.46
CA GLY A 40 -11.92 1.42 7.54
C GLY A 40 -10.45 1.41 7.14
N TRP A 41 -10.09 0.42 6.34
CA TRP A 41 -8.83 0.38 5.63
C TRP A 41 -9.01 1.02 4.25
N TYR A 42 -8.12 1.91 3.91
CA TYR A 42 -8.11 2.63 2.63
C TYR A 42 -6.69 2.71 2.07
N LEU A 43 -6.57 2.58 0.76
CA LEU A 43 -5.38 3.01 0.05
C LEU A 43 -5.53 4.51 -0.25
N LEU A 44 -4.60 5.30 0.26
CA LEU A 44 -4.50 6.73 -0.05
C LEU A 44 -3.47 6.93 -1.17
N TYR A 45 -3.90 7.51 -2.28
CA TYR A 45 -3.03 7.90 -3.38
C TYR A 45 -2.97 9.43 -3.45
N LEU A 46 -1.77 9.98 -3.28
CA LEU A 46 -1.54 11.41 -3.36
C LEU A 46 -0.78 11.77 -4.62
N ASP A 47 -1.42 12.51 -5.52
CA ASP A 47 -0.72 13.26 -6.56
C ASP A 47 -0.32 14.63 -5.99
N ALA A 48 0.95 14.76 -5.63
CA ALA A 48 1.47 15.98 -5.01
C ALA A 48 1.62 17.13 -6.02
N THR A 49 1.69 16.84 -7.32
CA THR A 49 1.78 17.83 -8.39
C THR A 49 0.41 18.47 -8.65
N GLU A 50 -0.59 17.61 -8.88
CA GLU A 50 -1.95 18.06 -9.17
C GLU A 50 -2.74 18.40 -7.90
N LYS A 51 -2.18 18.14 -6.72
CA LYS A 51 -2.83 18.32 -5.42
C LYS A 51 -4.14 17.56 -5.31
N VAL A 52 -4.13 16.30 -5.72
CA VAL A 52 -5.26 15.39 -5.63
C VAL A 52 -4.99 14.30 -4.61
N LEU A 53 -5.92 14.11 -3.70
CA LEU A 53 -5.95 12.97 -2.79
C LEU A 53 -7.09 12.04 -3.19
N GLU A 54 -6.75 10.83 -3.54
CA GLU A 54 -7.68 9.79 -3.93
C GLU A 54 -7.72 8.69 -2.89
N THR A 55 -8.90 8.10 -2.67
CA THR A 55 -9.07 6.90 -1.85
C THR A 55 -9.53 5.74 -2.70
N TYR A 56 -8.94 4.57 -2.43
CA TYR A 56 -9.29 3.32 -3.07
C TYR A 56 -9.49 2.21 -2.03
N THR A 57 -10.09 1.11 -2.44
CA THR A 57 -10.07 -0.13 -1.65
C THR A 57 -8.63 -0.51 -1.30
N PRO A 58 -8.40 -1.09 -0.12
CA PRO A 58 -7.05 -1.40 0.36
C PRO A 58 -6.46 -2.66 -0.30
N ASP A 59 -6.55 -2.72 -1.63
CA ASP A 59 -6.19 -3.90 -2.42
C ASP A 59 -4.66 -4.01 -2.54
N VAL A 60 -4.10 -4.99 -1.87
CA VAL A 60 -2.68 -5.35 -1.91
C VAL A 60 -2.53 -6.67 -2.64
N TYR A 61 -1.60 -6.75 -3.57
CA TYR A 61 -1.40 -7.92 -4.43
C TYR A 61 -0.01 -8.51 -4.27
N LEU A 62 0.05 -9.83 -4.22
CA LEU A 62 1.28 -10.58 -4.48
C LEU A 62 1.50 -10.60 -6.00
N ILE A 63 2.76 -10.44 -6.46
CA ILE A 63 3.10 -10.42 -7.88
C ILE A 63 4.46 -11.10 -8.10
N GLY A 64 4.73 -11.56 -9.31
CA GLY A 64 5.97 -12.24 -9.66
C GLY A 64 5.89 -13.76 -9.50
N ASN A 65 7.05 -14.42 -9.44
CA ASN A 65 7.10 -15.88 -9.46
C ASN A 65 6.46 -16.52 -8.22
N THR A 66 6.55 -15.90 -7.05
CA THR A 66 5.87 -16.38 -5.83
C THR A 66 4.34 -16.37 -5.98
N ALA A 67 3.81 -15.48 -6.81
CA ALA A 67 2.39 -15.40 -7.16
C ALA A 67 2.00 -16.26 -8.36
N GLY A 68 2.97 -16.75 -9.14
CA GLY A 68 2.75 -17.44 -10.40
C GLY A 68 2.38 -16.52 -11.57
N SER A 69 2.37 -15.22 -11.38
CA SER A 69 2.02 -14.24 -12.40
C SER A 69 2.72 -12.89 -12.17
N TRP A 70 3.09 -12.24 -13.27
CA TRP A 70 3.59 -10.85 -13.28
C TRP A 70 2.49 -9.83 -13.58
N ASN A 71 1.25 -10.28 -13.62
CA ASN A 71 0.08 -9.43 -13.76
C ASN A 71 -0.60 -9.24 -12.40
N VAL A 72 -1.26 -8.10 -12.23
CA VAL A 72 -2.15 -7.85 -11.09
C VAL A 72 -3.43 -8.66 -11.30
N GLU A 73 -3.67 -9.64 -10.46
CA GLU A 73 -4.76 -10.59 -10.60
C GLU A 73 -5.53 -10.75 -9.28
N ALA A 74 -6.85 -10.87 -9.36
CA ALA A 74 -7.72 -11.05 -8.19
C ALA A 74 -7.35 -12.29 -7.34
N ALA A 75 -6.81 -13.35 -7.96
CA ALA A 75 -6.36 -14.55 -7.26
C ALA A 75 -5.17 -14.27 -6.31
N ASN A 76 -4.44 -13.18 -6.54
CA ASN A 76 -3.25 -12.79 -5.80
C ASN A 76 -3.51 -11.68 -4.77
N LEU A 77 -4.79 -11.34 -4.55
CA LEU A 77 -5.22 -10.34 -3.58
C LEU A 77 -4.99 -10.83 -2.15
N PHE A 78 -4.46 -9.96 -1.30
CA PHE A 78 -4.36 -10.21 0.14
C PHE A 78 -5.73 -10.15 0.81
N SER A 79 -5.93 -10.94 1.85
CA SER A 79 -7.06 -10.73 2.74
C SER A 79 -6.83 -9.50 3.61
N VAL A 80 -7.87 -8.66 3.69
CA VAL A 80 -7.85 -7.44 4.51
C VAL A 80 -8.30 -7.76 5.93
N PRO A 81 -7.57 -7.35 6.97
CA PRO A 81 -7.96 -7.61 8.36
C PRO A 81 -9.20 -6.81 8.78
N ALA A 82 -10.00 -7.38 9.66
CA ALA A 82 -11.18 -6.72 10.20
C ALA A 82 -10.85 -5.63 11.24
N SER A 83 -9.64 -5.61 11.78
CA SER A 83 -9.21 -4.66 12.81
C SER A 83 -7.95 -3.91 12.37
N LYS A 84 -7.76 -2.70 12.93
CA LYS A 84 -6.59 -1.86 12.64
C LYS A 84 -5.24 -2.50 13.04
N ASP A 85 -5.24 -3.42 13.99
CA ASP A 85 -4.02 -4.08 14.48
C ASP A 85 -3.81 -5.45 13.81
N GLY A 86 -4.69 -5.83 12.88
CA GLY A 86 -4.62 -7.08 12.13
C GLY A 86 -3.58 -7.06 11.02
N GLU A 87 -3.31 -8.25 10.48
CA GLU A 87 -2.36 -8.44 9.38
C GLU A 87 -3.11 -8.64 8.06
N PHE A 88 -2.65 -7.98 7.01
CA PHE A 88 -2.98 -8.36 5.64
C PHE A 88 -2.24 -9.64 5.32
N VAL A 89 -2.92 -10.63 4.75
CA VAL A 89 -2.34 -11.96 4.52
C VAL A 89 -2.40 -12.31 3.03
N SER A 90 -1.25 -12.64 2.45
CA SER A 90 -1.17 -13.05 1.05
C SER A 90 -1.85 -14.40 0.80
N PRO A 91 -2.19 -14.75 -0.44
CA PRO A 91 -2.31 -16.13 -0.87
C PRO A 91 -1.02 -16.91 -0.55
N ALA A 92 -1.11 -18.24 -0.52
CA ALA A 92 0.07 -19.08 -0.39
C ALA A 92 0.96 -18.93 -1.64
N PHE A 93 2.28 -18.83 -1.43
CA PHE A 93 3.22 -18.76 -2.54
C PHE A 93 3.19 -20.07 -3.35
N VAL A 94 3.22 -19.94 -4.66
CA VAL A 94 3.19 -21.10 -5.58
C VAL A 94 4.59 -21.59 -5.94
N ALA A 95 5.62 -20.76 -5.72
CA ALA A 95 7.02 -21.08 -6.00
C ALA A 95 7.96 -20.41 -4.99
N GLU A 96 9.18 -20.91 -4.92
CA GLU A 96 10.29 -20.25 -4.20
C GLU A 96 10.87 -19.15 -5.07
N ASP A 97 10.79 -17.91 -4.61
CA ASP A 97 11.46 -16.75 -5.23
C ASP A 97 11.39 -15.52 -4.30
N GLU A 98 11.85 -14.38 -4.83
CA GLU A 98 11.66 -13.06 -4.22
C GLU A 98 10.17 -12.75 -4.04
N ILE A 99 9.85 -12.21 -2.87
CA ILE A 99 8.47 -11.78 -2.57
C ILE A 99 8.29 -10.36 -3.06
N ARG A 100 7.34 -10.16 -3.97
CA ARG A 100 6.98 -8.86 -4.52
C ARG A 100 5.52 -8.55 -4.21
N VAL A 101 5.29 -7.35 -3.70
CA VAL A 101 3.97 -6.90 -3.25
C VAL A 101 3.71 -5.52 -3.80
N CYS A 102 2.54 -5.30 -4.37
CA CYS A 102 2.17 -3.99 -4.88
C CYS A 102 0.72 -3.63 -4.55
N VAL A 103 0.41 -2.36 -4.71
CA VAL A 103 -0.94 -1.85 -4.92
C VAL A 103 -1.04 -1.31 -6.33
N HIS A 104 -2.21 -1.34 -6.95
CA HIS A 104 -2.38 -0.90 -8.33
C HIS A 104 -3.75 -0.22 -8.52
N PRO A 105 -3.95 0.96 -7.91
CA PRO A 105 -5.22 1.68 -8.01
C PRO A 105 -5.46 2.31 -9.39
N LYS A 106 -4.40 2.51 -10.18
CA LYS A 106 -4.43 3.20 -11.48
C LYS A 106 -3.62 2.45 -12.53
N GLU A 107 -4.22 2.17 -13.68
CA GLU A 107 -3.54 1.58 -14.84
C GLU A 107 -2.41 2.46 -15.41
N SER A 108 -2.45 3.76 -15.17
CA SER A 108 -1.44 4.72 -15.66
C SER A 108 -0.14 4.70 -14.87
N VAL A 109 -0.08 3.97 -13.77
CA VAL A 109 1.13 3.86 -12.93
C VAL A 109 1.57 2.41 -12.86
N ASP A 110 2.81 2.16 -13.26
CA ASP A 110 3.40 0.82 -13.20
C ASP A 110 3.37 0.25 -11.77
N TRP A 111 3.00 -1.01 -11.60
CA TRP A 111 2.91 -1.67 -10.31
C TRP A 111 4.20 -1.58 -9.49
N TRP A 112 5.37 -1.62 -10.13
CA TRP A 112 6.67 -1.57 -9.45
C TRP A 112 6.96 -0.20 -8.80
N ARG A 113 6.29 0.86 -9.21
CA ARG A 113 6.32 2.17 -8.55
C ARG A 113 5.46 2.23 -7.30
N MET A 114 4.58 1.27 -7.13
CA MET A 114 3.69 1.12 -5.98
C MET A 114 4.01 -0.15 -5.18
N GLU A 115 5.27 -0.55 -5.18
CA GLU A 115 5.75 -1.77 -4.52
C GLU A 115 6.05 -1.50 -3.05
N PHE A 116 5.56 -2.39 -2.19
CA PHE A 116 6.00 -2.52 -0.80
C PHE A 116 7.08 -3.58 -0.71
N ILE A 117 8.08 -3.32 0.11
CA ILE A 117 9.22 -4.21 0.33
C ILE A 117 9.28 -4.55 1.81
N VAL A 118 9.51 -5.82 2.13
CA VAL A 118 9.75 -6.24 3.52
C VAL A 118 11.23 -6.56 3.67
N LEU A 119 11.91 -5.80 4.51
CA LEU A 119 13.31 -6.01 4.86
C LEU A 119 13.46 -5.98 6.39
N ASP A 120 14.16 -6.93 6.94
CA ASP A 120 14.41 -7.05 8.39
C ASP A 120 13.12 -6.95 9.22
N GLY A 121 12.04 -7.53 8.72
CA GLY A 121 10.73 -7.52 9.37
C GLY A 121 9.99 -6.18 9.31
N LYS A 122 10.46 -5.22 8.53
CA LYS A 122 9.82 -3.90 8.34
C LYS A 122 9.28 -3.74 6.94
N ILE A 123 8.15 -3.06 6.84
CA ILE A 123 7.56 -2.67 5.56
C ILE A 123 8.21 -1.34 5.13
N ASP A 124 8.68 -1.28 3.90
CA ASP A 124 9.14 -0.07 3.24
C ASP A 124 8.40 0.12 1.92
N TYR A 125 8.43 1.32 1.36
CA TYR A 125 7.78 1.67 0.11
C TYR A 125 8.83 2.07 -0.92
N ARG A 126 8.86 1.37 -2.05
CA ARG A 126 9.86 1.60 -3.10
C ARG A 126 9.67 2.95 -3.82
N GLY A 127 8.45 3.27 -4.22
CA GLY A 127 8.16 4.48 -5.00
C GLY A 127 9.01 4.56 -6.27
N ASN A 128 9.66 5.71 -6.48
CA ASN A 128 10.60 5.93 -7.58
C ASN A 128 12.04 5.51 -7.27
N GLY A 129 12.25 4.82 -6.15
CA GLY A 129 13.58 4.33 -5.76
C GLY A 129 14.12 3.23 -6.68
N PRO A 130 15.41 2.93 -6.56
CA PRO A 130 16.03 1.83 -7.29
C PRO A 130 15.45 0.49 -6.87
N ASP A 131 15.73 -0.54 -7.66
CA ASP A 131 15.39 -1.90 -7.27
C ASP A 131 16.21 -2.32 -6.04
N GLN A 132 15.56 -2.88 -5.02
CA GLN A 132 16.16 -3.23 -3.74
C GLN A 132 16.17 -4.74 -3.56
N ALA A 133 17.03 -5.22 -2.65
CA ALA A 133 16.98 -6.60 -2.20
C ALA A 133 15.59 -6.93 -1.60
N ARG A 134 15.18 -8.17 -1.75
CA ARG A 134 13.91 -8.68 -1.24
C ARG A 134 14.12 -9.94 -0.43
N VAL A 135 13.21 -10.17 0.50
CA VAL A 135 13.11 -11.46 1.19
C VAL A 135 12.62 -12.50 0.18
N LYS A 136 13.13 -13.71 0.29
CA LYS A 136 12.64 -14.87 -0.47
C LYS A 136 11.64 -15.66 0.37
N GLY A 137 10.63 -16.20 -0.30
CA GLY A 137 9.66 -17.13 0.29
C GLY A 137 9.73 -18.47 -0.41
N GLN A 138 9.24 -19.50 0.25
CA GLN A 138 9.11 -20.86 -0.29
C GLN A 138 7.65 -21.16 -0.63
N ALA A 139 7.42 -22.08 -1.57
CA ALA A 139 6.08 -22.53 -1.90
C ALA A 139 5.32 -22.99 -0.65
N GLY A 140 4.06 -22.58 -0.54
CA GLY A 140 3.19 -22.84 0.61
C GLY A 140 3.25 -21.81 1.74
N GLN A 141 4.30 -21.02 1.84
CA GLN A 141 4.38 -19.93 2.80
C GLN A 141 3.45 -18.77 2.40
N ARG A 142 3.26 -17.83 3.33
CA ARG A 142 2.48 -16.60 3.14
C ARG A 142 3.22 -15.42 3.71
N LEU A 143 2.96 -14.24 3.13
CA LEU A 143 3.40 -12.97 3.69
C LEU A 143 2.27 -12.36 4.53
N TYR A 144 2.65 -11.87 5.70
CA TYR A 144 1.80 -11.16 6.67
C TYR A 144 2.30 -9.74 6.81
N LEU A 145 1.45 -8.76 6.56
CA LEU A 145 1.79 -7.33 6.63
C LEU A 145 0.92 -6.63 7.67
N ASN A 146 1.53 -6.03 8.65
CA ASN A 146 0.84 -5.15 9.59
C ASN A 146 1.19 -3.69 9.28
N PHE A 147 0.29 -2.99 8.61
CA PHE A 147 0.50 -1.59 8.22
C PHE A 147 0.37 -0.62 9.40
N THR A 148 -0.24 -1.01 10.52
CA THR A 148 -0.33 -0.14 11.71
C THR A 148 1.01 0.06 12.38
N ASN A 149 1.82 -0.99 12.48
CA ASN A 149 3.15 -0.92 13.11
C ASN A 149 4.30 -0.98 12.09
N GLY A 150 4.00 -1.11 10.79
CA GLY A 150 4.98 -1.13 9.72
C GLY A 150 5.82 -2.41 9.68
N THR A 151 5.27 -3.56 10.07
CA THR A 151 6.00 -4.84 10.11
C THR A 151 5.48 -5.86 9.11
N GLY A 152 6.38 -6.71 8.64
CA GLY A 152 6.05 -7.84 7.76
C GLY A 152 6.80 -9.10 8.17
N SER A 153 6.17 -10.26 7.97
CA SER A 153 6.77 -11.57 8.26
C SER A 153 6.32 -12.63 7.27
N VAL A 154 7.17 -13.61 7.02
CA VAL A 154 6.88 -14.81 6.22
C VAL A 154 6.69 -15.99 7.15
N LYS A 155 5.60 -16.72 6.98
CA LYS A 155 5.25 -17.91 7.81
C LYS A 155 4.75 -19.05 6.92
#